data_b76ae482d9d1bacc25e4aecbe7f9a2f0
#
_entry.id   b76ae482d9d1bacc25e4aecbe7f9a2f0
#
_cell.length_a   1.000
_cell.length_b   1.000
_cell.length_c   1.000
_cell.angle_alpha   90.00
_cell.angle_beta   90.00
_cell.angle_gamma   90.00
#
_symmetry.space_group_name_H-M   'P 1'
#
loop_
_entity.id
_entity.type
_entity.pdbx_description
1 polymer ?
#
loop_
_entity_poly.entity_id
_entity_poly.type
_entity_poly.pdbx_seq_one_letter_code
_entity_poly.pdbx_strand_id
1 'polypeptide(L)'
;MAFHFPLMPRMFMAVRREDRHPIVEILRQTPDIPDTCQWGIFLRNHDELTLEMVTDEERDYMYQAYATDPQMRINGGIRRRLAPLMENSRRRIELMNSLLFSLPGTPVVYYGDEIGMGDNIYLGDRNGVRTPMQWTGDRNAGFSRADAAALYAPLISDPVYGFTAVNVEAQERAPFSLVNWM
;
A
#
# COMPACT_ATOMS: atom_id res chain seq x y z
N MET A 1 7.34 -19.96 -3.50
CA MET A 1 7.43 -18.52 -3.17
C MET A 1 6.88 -18.31 -1.78
N ALA A 2 7.57 -17.52 -0.97
CA ALA A 2 7.12 -17.07 0.36
C ALA A 2 7.13 -15.55 0.41
N PHE A 3 6.21 -14.93 1.16
CA PHE A 3 6.17 -13.49 1.31
C PHE A 3 7.19 -13.00 2.35
N HIS A 4 7.94 -11.97 2.00
CA HIS A 4 8.96 -11.38 2.87
C HIS A 4 8.35 -10.31 3.79
N PHE A 5 7.58 -10.74 4.79
CA PHE A 5 6.93 -9.82 5.73
C PHE A 5 7.89 -8.90 6.50
N PRO A 6 9.08 -9.34 6.95
CA PRO A 6 9.98 -8.46 7.69
C PRO A 6 10.52 -7.28 6.88
N LEU A 7 10.60 -7.37 5.55
CA LEU A 7 11.11 -6.29 4.69
C LEU A 7 10.09 -5.15 4.55
N MET A 8 8.79 -5.49 4.46
CA MET A 8 7.74 -4.52 4.20
C MET A 8 7.76 -3.32 5.17
N PRO A 9 7.65 -3.47 6.51
CA PRO A 9 7.67 -2.31 7.41
C PRO A 9 8.99 -1.55 7.38
N ARG A 10 10.10 -2.24 7.10
CA ARG A 10 11.43 -1.61 7.05
C ARG A 10 11.65 -0.73 5.83
N MET A 11 10.98 -0.99 4.71
CA MET A 11 10.96 -0.06 3.58
C MET A 11 10.29 1.26 3.95
N PHE A 12 9.13 1.21 4.62
CA PHE A 12 8.45 2.41 5.12
C PHE A 12 9.27 3.16 6.16
N MET A 13 9.90 2.42 7.09
CA MET A 13 10.77 3.01 8.11
C MET A 13 11.99 3.70 7.50
N ALA A 14 12.65 3.07 6.54
CA ALA A 14 13.80 3.62 5.85
C ALA A 14 13.47 4.94 5.14
N VAL A 15 12.37 4.98 4.39
CA VAL A 15 11.93 6.20 3.68
C VAL A 15 11.54 7.30 4.68
N ARG A 16 10.90 6.97 5.80
CA ARG A 16 10.51 7.97 6.80
C ARG A 16 11.69 8.53 7.59
N ARG A 17 12.70 7.69 7.86
CA ARG A 17 13.93 8.09 8.56
C ARG A 17 14.98 8.70 7.64
N GLU A 18 14.77 8.63 6.31
CA GLU A 18 15.78 8.98 5.31
C GLU A 18 17.10 8.21 5.51
N ASP A 19 16.97 6.94 5.96
CA ASP A 19 18.08 6.06 6.29
C ASP A 19 17.86 4.67 5.69
N ARG A 20 18.83 4.18 4.91
CA ARG A 20 18.80 2.86 4.29
C ARG A 20 19.01 1.69 5.29
N HIS A 21 19.49 1.98 6.49
CA HIS A 21 19.90 0.95 7.45
C HIS A 21 18.84 -0.13 7.73
N PRO A 22 17.55 0.20 7.93
CA PRO A 22 16.53 -0.81 8.18
C PRO A 22 16.38 -1.84 7.04
N ILE A 23 16.52 -1.41 5.80
CA ILE A 23 16.46 -2.29 4.62
C ILE A 23 17.72 -3.15 4.54
N VAL A 24 18.90 -2.54 4.69
CA VAL A 24 20.18 -3.26 4.59
C VAL A 24 20.29 -4.32 5.68
N GLU A 25 19.88 -3.99 6.89
CA GLU A 25 19.95 -4.90 8.03
C GLU A 25 19.04 -6.13 7.82
N ILE A 26 17.79 -5.94 7.46
CA ILE A 26 16.87 -7.07 7.26
C ILE A 26 17.25 -7.94 6.07
N LEU A 27 17.80 -7.36 5.01
CA LEU A 27 18.28 -8.14 3.86
C LEU A 27 19.49 -9.01 4.25
N ARG A 28 20.39 -8.53 5.14
CA ARG A 28 21.51 -9.32 5.67
C ARG A 28 21.04 -10.47 6.57
N GLN A 29 19.92 -10.30 7.25
CA GLN A 29 19.31 -11.33 8.11
C GLN A 29 18.43 -12.30 7.34
N THR A 30 18.07 -11.98 6.09
CA THR A 30 17.24 -12.82 5.25
C THR A 30 18.03 -14.07 4.86
N PRO A 31 17.51 -15.27 5.14
CA PRO A 31 18.21 -16.51 4.82
C PRO A 31 18.28 -16.73 3.31
N ASP A 32 19.36 -17.41 2.88
CA ASP A 32 19.46 -17.92 1.53
C ASP A 32 18.34 -18.94 1.26
N ILE A 33 17.83 -18.93 0.05
CA ILE A 33 16.79 -19.85 -0.42
C ILE A 33 17.28 -20.61 -1.65
N PRO A 34 16.78 -21.83 -1.92
CA PRO A 34 17.11 -22.57 -3.14
C PRO A 34 16.80 -21.74 -4.41
N ASP A 35 17.58 -21.95 -5.48
CA ASP A 35 17.44 -21.25 -6.77
C ASP A 35 16.04 -21.44 -7.40
N THR A 36 15.33 -22.49 -7.03
CA THR A 36 13.94 -22.76 -7.47
C THR A 36 12.89 -21.99 -6.66
N CYS A 37 13.31 -21.24 -5.63
CA CYS A 37 12.44 -20.48 -4.74
C CYS A 37 12.60 -18.98 -4.95
N GLN A 38 11.57 -18.23 -4.57
CA GLN A 38 11.55 -16.78 -4.64
C GLN A 38 10.91 -16.18 -3.39
N TRP A 39 11.47 -15.07 -2.91
CA TRP A 39 10.79 -14.19 -1.99
C TRP A 39 9.79 -13.32 -2.73
N GLY A 40 8.53 -13.31 -2.30
CA GLY A 40 7.55 -12.31 -2.72
C GLY A 40 7.72 -11.04 -1.89
N ILE A 41 8.10 -9.95 -2.51
CA ILE A 41 8.21 -8.64 -1.85
C ILE A 41 7.04 -7.76 -2.22
N PHE A 42 6.56 -6.96 -1.28
CA PHE A 42 5.36 -6.14 -1.45
C PHE A 42 5.38 -4.92 -0.53
N LEU A 43 4.70 -3.87 -0.94
CA LEU A 43 4.51 -2.66 -0.13
C LEU A 43 3.25 -2.77 0.72
N ARG A 44 2.15 -3.13 0.08
CA ARG A 44 0.84 -3.29 0.70
C ARG A 44 0.17 -4.57 0.21
N ASN A 45 -0.84 -4.98 0.96
CA ASN A 45 -1.72 -6.11 0.65
C ASN A 45 -3.14 -5.84 1.17
N HIS A 46 -4.01 -6.85 1.15
CA HIS A 46 -5.38 -6.80 1.64
C HIS A 46 -5.51 -6.79 3.18
N ASP A 47 -4.41 -6.93 3.89
CA ASP A 47 -4.33 -6.89 5.35
C ASP A 47 -3.62 -5.62 5.83
N GLU A 48 -3.36 -5.53 7.12
CA GLU A 48 -2.57 -4.45 7.71
C GLU A 48 -1.10 -4.50 7.27
N LEU A 49 -0.44 -3.35 7.31
CA LEU A 49 1.02 -3.29 7.37
C LEU A 49 1.42 -3.81 8.74
N THR A 50 1.75 -5.09 8.83
CA THR A 50 2.07 -5.73 10.09
C THR A 50 3.37 -5.19 10.69
N LEU A 51 3.34 -4.94 12.00
CA LEU A 51 4.48 -4.53 12.81
C LEU A 51 4.87 -5.62 13.82
N GLU A 52 4.43 -6.85 13.61
CA GLU A 52 4.79 -7.99 14.46
C GLU A 52 6.27 -8.42 14.29
N MET A 53 6.86 -8.07 13.15
CA MET A 53 8.24 -8.41 12.78
C MET A 53 9.25 -7.28 13.06
N VAL A 54 8.87 -6.30 13.88
CA VAL A 54 9.75 -5.19 14.31
C VAL A 54 9.80 -5.16 15.83
N THR A 55 10.75 -4.41 16.39
CA THR A 55 10.83 -4.22 17.87
C THR A 55 9.68 -3.34 18.38
N ASP A 56 9.44 -3.34 19.67
CA ASP A 56 8.42 -2.50 20.28
C ASP A 56 8.69 -1.01 20.05
N GLU A 57 9.94 -0.59 20.12
CA GLU A 57 10.37 0.79 19.84
C GLU A 57 10.13 1.17 18.36
N GLU A 58 10.44 0.26 17.44
CA GLU A 58 10.18 0.46 16.01
C GLU A 58 8.67 0.52 15.72
N ARG A 59 7.87 -0.31 16.39
CA ARG A 59 6.41 -0.28 16.25
C ARG A 59 5.83 1.04 16.73
N ASP A 60 6.28 1.53 17.89
CA ASP A 60 5.83 2.81 18.44
C ASP A 60 6.22 3.97 17.52
N TYR A 61 7.44 3.94 16.99
CA TYR A 61 7.86 4.90 15.96
C TYR A 61 6.96 4.87 14.73
N MET A 62 6.65 3.68 14.20
CA MET A 62 5.80 3.53 13.03
C MET A 62 4.37 4.03 13.28
N TYR A 63 3.82 3.80 14.47
CA TYR A 63 2.52 4.34 14.85
C TYR A 63 2.51 5.86 14.91
N GLN A 64 3.55 6.48 15.47
CA GLN A 64 3.68 7.93 15.50
C GLN A 64 3.86 8.52 14.11
N ALA A 65 4.61 7.85 13.24
CA ALA A 65 4.92 8.33 11.90
C ALA A 65 3.76 8.17 10.90
N TYR A 66 2.96 7.09 11.01
CA TYR A 66 2.03 6.67 9.97
C TYR A 66 0.60 6.41 10.43
N ALA A 67 0.34 6.33 11.72
CA ALA A 67 -0.96 5.96 12.27
C ALA A 67 -1.27 6.73 13.56
N THR A 68 -1.28 8.05 13.48
CA THR A 68 -1.59 8.94 14.60
C THR A 68 -3.02 8.78 15.09
N ASP A 69 -3.98 8.51 14.19
CA ASP A 69 -5.34 8.18 14.55
C ASP A 69 -5.42 6.68 14.94
N PRO A 70 -5.98 6.35 16.12
CA PRO A 70 -6.17 4.97 16.54
C PRO A 70 -6.96 4.12 15.54
N GLN A 71 -7.87 4.69 14.76
CA GLN A 71 -8.62 3.99 13.73
C GLN A 71 -7.75 3.49 12.56
N MET A 72 -6.55 4.02 12.40
CA MET A 72 -5.58 3.53 11.43
C MET A 72 -4.89 2.25 11.89
N ARG A 73 -5.06 1.84 13.16
CA ARG A 73 -4.36 0.70 13.77
C ARG A 73 -5.27 -0.51 13.88
N ILE A 74 -4.71 -1.69 13.62
CA ILE A 74 -5.39 -2.98 13.81
C ILE A 74 -4.36 -4.11 13.98
N ASN A 75 -4.61 -5.06 14.87
CA ASN A 75 -3.83 -6.31 15.01
C ASN A 75 -2.31 -6.10 15.04
N GLY A 76 -1.82 -5.14 15.79
CA GLY A 76 -0.37 -4.85 15.83
C GLY A 76 0.18 -4.26 14.53
N GLY A 77 -0.65 -3.66 13.67
CA GLY A 77 -0.24 -3.09 12.40
C GLY A 77 -1.06 -1.86 11.99
N ILE A 78 -0.87 -1.41 10.75
CA ILE A 78 -1.45 -0.19 10.21
C ILE A 78 -2.32 -0.53 8.99
N ARG A 79 -3.63 -0.25 9.07
CA ARG A 79 -4.59 -0.47 7.98
C ARG A 79 -4.74 0.77 7.08
N ARG A 80 -3.71 1.08 6.33
CA ARG A 80 -3.67 2.17 5.36
C ARG A 80 -3.15 1.68 4.01
N ARG A 81 -3.56 2.29 2.91
CA ARG A 81 -2.99 2.07 1.57
C ARG A 81 -1.70 2.86 1.37
N LEU A 82 -0.95 2.54 0.31
CA LEU A 82 0.33 3.17 0.00
C LEU A 82 0.22 4.69 -0.15
N ALA A 83 -0.71 5.19 -0.97
CA ALA A 83 -0.82 6.61 -1.25
C ALA A 83 -1.09 7.45 0.01
N PRO A 84 -2.05 7.10 0.90
CA PRO A 84 -2.20 7.78 2.18
C PRO A 84 -0.99 7.69 3.10
N LEU A 85 -0.30 6.53 3.17
CA LEU A 85 0.93 6.40 3.95
C LEU A 85 2.04 7.33 3.46
N MET A 86 2.08 7.59 2.16
CA MET A 86 3.03 8.51 1.53
C MET A 86 2.53 9.96 1.47
N GLU A 87 1.45 10.29 2.22
CA GLU A 87 0.86 11.64 2.26
C GLU A 87 0.47 12.14 0.84
N ASN A 88 0.08 11.23 -0.05
CA ASN A 88 -0.20 11.46 -1.46
C ASN A 88 0.95 12.13 -2.23
N SER A 89 2.16 12.04 -1.71
CA SER A 89 3.35 12.58 -2.39
C SER A 89 3.76 11.66 -3.54
N ARG A 90 3.57 12.13 -4.77
CA ARG A 90 3.93 11.40 -5.99
C ARG A 90 5.37 10.89 -5.95
N ARG A 91 6.33 11.72 -5.54
CA ARG A 91 7.75 11.34 -5.46
C ARG A 91 8.03 10.22 -4.46
N ARG A 92 7.32 10.25 -3.30
CA ARG A 92 7.46 9.18 -2.29
C ARG A 92 6.84 7.88 -2.77
N ILE A 93 5.69 7.94 -3.45
CA ILE A 93 5.03 6.76 -4.05
C ILE A 93 5.94 6.14 -5.11
N GLU A 94 6.53 6.94 -5.99
CA GLU A 94 7.49 6.48 -6.99
C GLU A 94 8.74 5.87 -6.34
N LEU A 95 9.29 6.48 -5.29
CA LEU A 95 10.42 5.94 -4.55
C LEU A 95 10.11 4.56 -3.95
N MET A 96 8.94 4.41 -3.31
CA MET A 96 8.52 3.14 -2.74
C MET A 96 8.38 2.05 -3.81
N ASN A 97 7.76 2.37 -4.95
CA ASN A 97 7.65 1.42 -6.07
C ASN A 97 9.02 1.14 -6.72
N SER A 98 9.91 2.11 -6.81
CA SER A 98 11.29 1.90 -7.27
C SER A 98 12.04 0.91 -6.36
N LEU A 99 11.88 1.03 -5.05
CA LEU A 99 12.43 0.05 -4.11
C LEU A 99 11.82 -1.34 -4.32
N LEU A 100 10.49 -1.43 -4.47
CA LEU A 100 9.79 -2.69 -4.73
C LEU A 100 10.32 -3.40 -5.97
N PHE A 101 10.56 -2.68 -7.06
CA PHE A 101 11.01 -3.27 -8.33
C PHE A 101 12.52 -3.49 -8.41
N SER A 102 13.30 -2.93 -7.47
CA SER A 102 14.77 -3.00 -7.50
C SER A 102 15.36 -3.97 -6.48
N LEU A 103 14.62 -4.32 -5.43
CA LEU A 103 15.10 -5.23 -4.39
C LEU A 103 15.01 -6.70 -4.83
N PRO A 104 15.87 -7.58 -4.28
CA PRO A 104 15.84 -9.00 -4.63
C PRO A 104 14.52 -9.67 -4.27
N GLY A 105 13.89 -10.33 -5.24
CA GLY A 105 12.62 -11.04 -5.06
C GLY A 105 11.65 -10.78 -6.21
N THR A 106 10.45 -11.37 -6.09
CA THR A 106 9.34 -11.15 -7.02
C THR A 106 8.46 -10.01 -6.48
N PRO A 107 8.35 -8.88 -7.17
CA PRO A 107 7.49 -7.79 -6.73
C PRO A 107 6.02 -8.17 -6.85
N VAL A 108 5.25 -7.87 -5.80
CA VAL A 108 3.80 -8.05 -5.76
C VAL A 108 3.15 -6.69 -5.51
N VAL A 109 2.38 -6.23 -6.49
CA VAL A 109 1.64 -4.96 -6.42
C VAL A 109 0.23 -5.24 -5.92
N TYR A 110 -0.20 -4.50 -4.91
CA TYR A 110 -1.59 -4.55 -4.45
C TYR A 110 -2.47 -3.67 -5.35
N TYR A 111 -3.62 -4.20 -5.79
CA TYR A 111 -4.51 -3.49 -6.71
C TYR A 111 -4.85 -2.09 -6.21
N GLY A 112 -4.82 -1.13 -7.11
CA GLY A 112 -5.10 0.28 -6.84
C GLY A 112 -3.90 1.08 -6.35
N ASP A 113 -2.80 0.45 -5.91
CA ASP A 113 -1.59 1.18 -5.58
C ASP A 113 -0.95 1.80 -6.83
N GLU A 114 -1.10 1.16 -7.99
CA GLU A 114 -0.66 1.63 -9.31
C GLU A 114 -1.34 2.92 -9.78
N ILE A 115 -2.51 3.24 -9.23
CA ILE A 115 -3.22 4.51 -9.51
C ILE A 115 -3.23 5.46 -8.31
N GLY A 116 -2.64 5.06 -7.18
CA GLY A 116 -2.64 5.86 -5.95
C GLY A 116 -3.99 5.87 -5.23
N MET A 117 -4.74 4.75 -5.22
CA MET A 117 -5.98 4.62 -4.46
C MET A 117 -5.80 4.95 -2.98
N GLY A 118 -6.78 5.65 -2.42
CA GLY A 118 -6.90 5.86 -0.98
C GLY A 118 -7.59 4.73 -0.24
N ASP A 119 -7.81 4.95 1.03
CA ASP A 119 -8.52 4.04 1.94
C ASP A 119 -9.61 4.75 2.74
N ASN A 120 -10.40 3.97 3.48
CA ASN A 120 -11.39 4.49 4.41
C ASN A 120 -11.18 3.88 5.80
N ILE A 121 -10.53 4.63 6.68
CA ILE A 121 -10.19 4.18 8.04
C ILE A 121 -11.41 3.96 8.95
N TYR A 122 -12.60 4.41 8.55
CA TYR A 122 -13.83 4.28 9.33
C TYR A 122 -14.57 2.97 9.07
N LEU A 123 -14.16 2.19 8.07
CA LEU A 123 -14.71 0.86 7.85
C LEU A 123 -14.13 -0.14 8.84
N GLY A 124 -14.97 -1.08 9.31
CA GLY A 124 -14.56 -2.12 10.24
C GLY A 124 -13.52 -3.08 9.65
N ASP A 125 -12.78 -3.77 10.51
CA ASP A 125 -11.72 -4.70 10.15
C ASP A 125 -10.72 -4.10 9.14
N ARG A 126 -10.31 -4.83 8.12
CA ARG A 126 -9.44 -4.39 7.03
C ARG A 126 -10.21 -3.85 5.82
N ASN A 127 -11.53 -3.73 5.92
CA ASN A 127 -12.40 -3.36 4.78
C ASN A 127 -12.04 -2.00 4.17
N GLY A 128 -11.46 -1.10 4.97
CA GLY A 128 -10.99 0.19 4.49
C GLY A 128 -9.93 0.15 3.39
N VAL A 129 -9.13 -0.91 3.33
CA VAL A 129 -8.13 -1.14 2.28
C VAL A 129 -8.61 -2.12 1.21
N ARG A 130 -9.85 -2.64 1.30
CA ARG A 130 -10.47 -3.63 0.39
C ARG A 130 -11.64 -3.06 -0.39
N THR A 131 -11.67 -1.75 -0.58
CA THR A 131 -12.73 -1.06 -1.32
C THR A 131 -12.66 -1.39 -2.81
N PRO A 132 -13.78 -1.27 -3.57
CA PRO A 132 -13.81 -1.57 -5.00
C PRO A 132 -12.75 -0.80 -5.78
N MET A 133 -12.13 -1.47 -6.77
CA MET A 133 -11.19 -0.85 -7.70
C MET A 133 -11.85 0.30 -8.47
N GLN A 134 -11.11 1.37 -8.65
CA GLN A 134 -11.56 2.60 -9.31
C GLN A 134 -11.17 2.60 -10.79
N TRP A 135 -12.01 2.00 -11.64
CA TRP A 135 -11.76 1.87 -13.08
C TRP A 135 -12.05 3.15 -13.85
N THR A 136 -13.20 3.78 -13.57
CA THR A 136 -13.68 5.00 -14.26
C THR A 136 -14.25 6.01 -13.27
N GLY A 137 -14.53 7.23 -13.76
CA GLY A 137 -15.29 8.24 -13.01
C GLY A 137 -16.81 8.01 -12.98
N ASP A 138 -17.32 6.94 -13.60
CA ASP A 138 -18.74 6.64 -13.74
C ASP A 138 -19.32 5.94 -12.50
N ARG A 139 -20.60 5.56 -12.62
CA ARG A 139 -21.34 4.84 -11.57
C ARG A 139 -20.55 3.65 -11.05
N ASN A 140 -20.48 3.54 -9.75
CA ASN A 140 -19.73 2.50 -9.03
C ASN A 140 -18.25 2.42 -9.43
N ALA A 141 -17.67 3.55 -9.83
CA ALA A 141 -16.27 3.61 -10.30
C ALA A 141 -15.99 2.65 -11.48
N GLY A 142 -17.00 2.29 -12.28
CA GLY A 142 -16.86 1.26 -13.31
C GLY A 142 -16.68 -0.16 -12.79
N PHE A 143 -16.69 -0.38 -11.47
CA PHE A 143 -16.45 -1.68 -10.85
C PHE A 143 -17.61 -2.65 -11.01
N SER A 144 -18.86 -2.16 -10.93
CA SER A 144 -20.06 -2.99 -11.00
C SER A 144 -21.24 -2.24 -11.56
N ARG A 145 -22.16 -2.96 -12.25
CA ARG A 145 -23.45 -2.45 -12.72
C ARG A 145 -24.57 -2.60 -11.67
N ALA A 146 -24.27 -3.25 -10.54
CA ALA A 146 -25.24 -3.45 -9.47
C ALA A 146 -25.70 -2.12 -8.85
N ASP A 147 -26.71 -2.17 -7.99
CA ASP A 147 -27.04 -1.03 -7.15
C ASP A 147 -25.87 -0.74 -6.20
N ALA A 148 -25.54 0.53 -5.97
CA ALA A 148 -24.45 0.93 -5.08
C ALA A 148 -24.62 0.37 -3.66
N ALA A 149 -25.87 0.24 -3.18
CA ALA A 149 -26.19 -0.37 -1.88
C ALA A 149 -25.91 -1.88 -1.80
N ALA A 150 -25.74 -2.55 -2.96
CA ALA A 150 -25.43 -3.97 -3.04
C ALA A 150 -23.92 -4.26 -3.11
N LEU A 151 -23.07 -3.24 -3.14
CA LEU A 151 -21.61 -3.42 -3.07
C LEU A 151 -21.21 -3.91 -1.67
N TYR A 152 -20.29 -4.87 -1.61
CA TYR A 152 -19.78 -5.40 -0.35
C TYR A 152 -19.13 -4.31 0.55
N ALA A 153 -18.38 -3.40 -0.08
CA ALA A 153 -17.79 -2.25 0.57
C ALA A 153 -18.13 -0.96 -0.21
N PRO A 154 -18.28 0.17 0.47
CA PRO A 154 -18.52 1.45 -0.22
C PRO A 154 -17.31 1.86 -1.05
N LEU A 155 -17.57 2.68 -2.05
CA LEU A 155 -16.53 3.36 -2.82
C LEU A 155 -15.81 4.42 -1.97
N ILE A 156 -14.58 4.72 -2.32
CA ILE A 156 -13.89 5.91 -1.78
C ILE A 156 -14.52 7.15 -2.39
N SER A 157 -15.06 8.02 -1.54
CA SER A 157 -15.73 9.28 -1.92
C SER A 157 -14.99 10.52 -1.45
N ASP A 158 -13.81 10.35 -0.88
CA ASP A 158 -12.93 11.44 -0.45
C ASP A 158 -12.55 12.35 -1.64
N PRO A 159 -12.48 13.69 -1.47
CA PRO A 159 -12.14 14.60 -2.58
C PRO A 159 -10.77 14.36 -3.21
N VAL A 160 -9.81 13.82 -2.44
CA VAL A 160 -8.44 13.57 -2.92
C VAL A 160 -8.32 12.19 -3.57
N TYR A 161 -8.95 11.17 -2.97
CA TYR A 161 -8.78 9.76 -3.35
C TYR A 161 -10.03 9.16 -4.00
N GLY A 162 -11.13 9.89 -4.07
CA GLY A 162 -12.39 9.42 -4.63
C GLY A 162 -12.26 9.05 -6.11
N PHE A 163 -13.09 8.13 -6.57
CA PHE A 163 -13.03 7.56 -7.93
C PHE A 163 -13.22 8.61 -9.04
N THR A 164 -13.80 9.75 -8.75
CA THR A 164 -13.90 10.87 -9.72
C THR A 164 -12.56 11.59 -9.93
N ALA A 165 -11.65 11.53 -8.94
CA ALA A 165 -10.34 12.14 -9.01
C ALA A 165 -9.24 11.10 -9.35
N VAL A 166 -9.38 9.87 -8.83
CA VAL A 166 -8.39 8.80 -8.98
C VAL A 166 -9.05 7.60 -9.65
N ASN A 167 -8.75 7.35 -10.91
CA ASN A 167 -9.25 6.18 -11.64
C ASN A 167 -8.32 5.80 -12.79
N VAL A 168 -8.42 4.54 -13.24
CA VAL A 168 -7.58 3.98 -14.29
C VAL A 168 -7.77 4.74 -15.60
N GLU A 169 -9.02 4.93 -16.03
CA GLU A 169 -9.34 5.55 -17.33
C GLU A 169 -8.70 6.93 -17.50
N ALA A 170 -8.78 7.77 -16.48
CA ALA A 170 -8.18 9.10 -16.50
C ALA A 170 -6.66 9.03 -16.53
N GLN A 171 -6.07 8.08 -15.79
CA GLN A 171 -4.62 7.94 -15.70
C GLN A 171 -4.02 7.33 -16.97
N GLU A 172 -4.65 6.37 -17.61
CA GLU A 172 -4.18 5.81 -18.88
C GLU A 172 -4.07 6.89 -19.97
N ARG A 173 -4.96 7.90 -19.94
CA ARG A 173 -4.93 9.03 -20.88
C ARG A 173 -3.88 10.10 -20.54
N ALA A 174 -3.34 10.10 -19.35
CA ALA A 174 -2.39 11.10 -18.86
C ALA A 174 -0.95 10.57 -18.96
N PRO A 175 -0.09 11.06 -19.88
CA PRO A 175 1.25 10.50 -20.12
C PRO A 175 2.16 10.44 -18.90
N PHE A 176 1.95 11.33 -17.93
CA PHE A 176 2.75 11.42 -16.72
C PHE A 176 2.03 10.88 -15.47
N SER A 177 0.99 10.07 -15.66
CA SER A 177 0.28 9.43 -14.56
C SER A 177 1.15 8.41 -13.81
N LEU A 178 0.64 7.94 -12.65
CA LEU A 178 1.35 6.91 -11.90
C LEU A 178 1.32 5.56 -12.63
N VAL A 179 0.18 5.18 -13.20
CA VAL A 179 0.04 3.92 -13.93
C VAL A 179 0.95 3.85 -15.16
N ASN A 180 1.12 4.97 -15.87
CA ASN A 180 2.02 5.03 -17.03
C ASN A 180 3.51 5.10 -16.64
N TRP A 181 3.80 5.52 -15.42
CA TRP A 181 5.15 5.53 -14.88
C TRP A 181 5.57 4.13 -14.40
N MET A 182 4.66 3.34 -13.82
CA MET A 182 4.91 1.97 -13.35
C MET A 182 5.04 0.96 -14.48
#